data_f45647bd85ab037e8ee1f542662404d9
#
_entry.id   f45647bd85ab037e8ee1f542662404d9
#
_cell.length_a   1.000
_cell.length_b   1.000
_cell.length_c   1.000
_cell.angle_alpha   90.00
_cell.angle_beta   90.00
_cell.angle_gamma   90.00
#
_symmetry.space_group_name_H-M   'P 1'
#
loop_
_entity.id
_entity.type
_entity.pdbx_description
1 polymer ?
#
loop_
_entity_poly.entity_id
_entity_poly.type
_entity_poly.pdbx_seq_one_letter_code
_entity_poly.pdbx_strand_id
1 'polypeptide(L)'
;HRYLPHYERRFADRRDEEITLLEIGVWKGQSLRTWRDYFPAGQIYGIDVVEESIFEEERIRCFLGDQRNAEFLAGVVADTGPLDIVVDDGSHRGVDHVASFAALWPHLKEGGWYCIEDCFSIFNECWTKPGDRTILELIGNQWDVILLGQSEIAEVTVISDGINDGLIFIRKRAPLEEP
;
A
#
# COMPACT_ATOMS: atom_id res chain seq x y z
N HIS A 1 4.59 -11.69 11.44
CA HIS A 1 3.64 -10.59 11.55
C HIS A 1 2.23 -11.13 11.79
N ARG A 2 1.41 -10.42 12.57
CA ARG A 2 0.01 -10.77 12.84
C ARG A 2 -0.92 -10.41 11.67
N TYR A 3 -0.38 -9.73 10.64
CA TYR A 3 -1.15 -9.22 9.49
C TYR A 3 -1.56 -10.30 8.48
N LEU A 4 -0.85 -11.45 8.40
CA LEU A 4 -1.12 -12.49 7.42
C LEU A 4 -2.59 -12.96 7.33
N PRO A 5 -3.32 -13.19 8.44
CA PRO A 5 -4.74 -13.59 8.36
C PRO A 5 -5.64 -12.51 7.75
N HIS A 6 -5.26 -11.23 7.87
CA HIS A 6 -6.01 -10.12 7.31
C HIS A 6 -5.80 -9.99 5.81
N TYR A 7 -4.58 -10.23 5.34
CA TYR A 7 -4.24 -10.32 3.93
C TYR A 7 -4.90 -11.53 3.27
N GLU A 8 -4.80 -12.72 3.89
CA GLU A 8 -5.43 -13.95 3.40
C GLU A 8 -6.94 -13.76 3.18
N ARG A 9 -7.64 -13.13 4.13
CA ARG A 9 -9.08 -12.87 4.01
C ARG A 9 -9.44 -12.02 2.79
N ARG A 10 -8.54 -11.16 2.32
CA ARG A 10 -8.78 -10.22 1.21
C ARG A 10 -8.27 -10.70 -0.12
N PHE A 11 -7.23 -11.51 -0.10
CA PHE A 11 -6.50 -11.88 -1.32
C PHE A 11 -6.62 -13.35 -1.70
N ALA A 12 -7.23 -14.20 -0.86
CA ALA A 12 -7.34 -15.64 -1.13
C ALA A 12 -7.99 -15.93 -2.49
N ASP A 13 -9.06 -15.22 -2.82
CA ASP A 13 -9.80 -15.42 -4.08
C ASP A 13 -9.04 -14.89 -5.32
N ARG A 14 -8.00 -14.08 -5.10
CA ARG A 14 -7.17 -13.48 -6.15
C ARG A 14 -5.81 -14.15 -6.31
N ARG A 15 -5.56 -15.22 -5.57
CA ARG A 15 -4.24 -15.85 -5.45
C ARG A 15 -3.63 -16.30 -6.78
N ASP A 16 -4.49 -16.77 -7.69
CA ASP A 16 -4.06 -17.29 -9.00
C ASP A 16 -4.13 -16.22 -10.11
N GLU A 17 -4.46 -14.96 -9.78
CA GLU A 17 -4.49 -13.86 -10.75
C GLU A 17 -3.08 -13.34 -11.06
N GLU A 18 -2.93 -12.70 -12.22
CA GLU A 18 -1.72 -11.95 -12.60
C GLU A 18 -1.69 -10.61 -11.85
N ILE A 19 -1.25 -10.63 -10.59
CA ILE A 19 -1.19 -9.47 -9.70
C ILE A 19 0.09 -8.65 -9.96
N THR A 20 -0.06 -7.34 -10.05
CA THR A 20 1.04 -6.37 -9.95
C THR A 20 1.03 -5.77 -8.54
N LEU A 21 1.99 -6.18 -7.70
CA LEU A 21 2.11 -5.71 -6.32
C LEU A 21 3.35 -4.84 -6.16
N LEU A 22 3.18 -3.67 -5.54
CA LEU A 22 4.27 -2.77 -5.15
C LEU A 22 4.32 -2.65 -3.63
N GLU A 23 5.46 -2.95 -3.02
CA GLU A 23 5.72 -2.73 -1.60
C GLU A 23 6.73 -1.60 -1.41
N ILE A 24 6.43 -0.68 -0.51
CA ILE A 24 7.34 0.37 -0.04
C ILE A 24 7.93 -0.12 1.28
N GLY A 25 9.27 -0.17 1.37
CA GLY A 25 9.99 -0.77 2.48
C GLY A 25 10.40 -2.22 2.19
N VAL A 26 11.59 -2.40 1.64
CA VAL A 26 12.10 -3.74 1.23
C VAL A 26 12.86 -4.42 2.36
N TRP A 27 13.68 -3.65 3.08
CA TRP A 27 14.58 -4.16 4.12
C TRP A 27 15.39 -5.37 3.65
N LYS A 28 15.09 -6.58 4.12
CA LYS A 28 15.77 -7.84 3.72
C LYS A 28 15.01 -8.64 2.64
N GLY A 29 13.88 -8.12 2.15
CA GLY A 29 13.08 -8.70 1.09
C GLY A 29 12.30 -9.98 1.46
N GLN A 30 12.09 -10.26 2.76
CA GLN A 30 11.32 -11.44 3.15
C GLN A 30 9.84 -11.32 2.78
N SER A 31 9.25 -10.15 2.95
CA SER A 31 7.87 -9.86 2.55
C SER A 31 7.67 -9.99 1.04
N LEU A 32 8.57 -9.40 0.23
CA LEU A 32 8.53 -9.54 -1.23
C LEU A 32 8.57 -11.00 -1.69
N ARG A 33 9.42 -11.83 -1.07
CA ARG A 33 9.48 -13.26 -1.37
C ARG A 33 8.21 -13.98 -0.92
N THR A 34 7.61 -13.56 0.20
CA THR A 34 6.31 -14.08 0.65
C THR A 34 5.22 -13.76 -0.35
N TRP A 35 5.15 -12.52 -0.86
CA TRP A 35 4.20 -12.11 -1.88
C TRP A 35 4.38 -12.87 -3.19
N ARG A 36 5.63 -13.04 -3.66
CA ARG A 36 5.95 -13.84 -4.84
C ARG A 36 5.44 -15.28 -4.74
N ASP A 37 5.63 -15.89 -3.56
CA ASP A 37 5.21 -17.27 -3.32
C ASP A 37 3.70 -17.37 -3.11
N TYR A 38 3.08 -16.31 -2.59
CA TYR A 38 1.64 -16.22 -2.41
C TYR A 38 0.89 -16.00 -3.73
N PHE A 39 1.41 -15.17 -4.63
CA PHE A 39 0.87 -14.91 -5.97
C PHE A 39 1.74 -15.56 -7.06
N PRO A 40 1.52 -16.84 -7.40
CA PRO A 40 2.41 -17.57 -8.31
C PRO A 40 2.45 -16.99 -9.73
N ALA A 41 1.41 -16.28 -10.18
CA ALA A 41 1.37 -15.56 -11.46
C ALA A 41 1.71 -14.06 -11.32
N GLY A 42 1.95 -13.56 -10.10
CA GLY A 42 2.15 -12.14 -9.82
C GLY A 42 3.56 -11.64 -10.13
N GLN A 43 3.65 -10.34 -10.42
CA GLN A 43 4.88 -9.56 -10.48
C GLN A 43 4.99 -8.70 -9.22
N ILE A 44 6.10 -8.80 -8.51
CA ILE A 44 6.32 -8.18 -7.22
C ILE A 44 7.40 -7.11 -7.37
N TYR A 45 7.09 -5.92 -6.90
CA TYR A 45 8.00 -4.79 -6.94
C TYR A 45 8.23 -4.25 -5.54
N GLY A 46 9.45 -3.75 -5.30
CA GLY A 46 9.81 -3.13 -4.03
C GLY A 46 10.44 -1.76 -4.22
N ILE A 47 10.24 -0.86 -3.26
CA ILE A 47 10.93 0.43 -3.18
C ILE A 47 11.62 0.52 -1.82
N ASP A 48 12.89 0.94 -1.81
CA ASP A 48 13.59 1.27 -0.57
C ASP A 48 14.56 2.44 -0.81
N VAL A 49 14.85 3.20 0.25
CA VAL A 49 15.85 4.28 0.24
C VAL A 49 17.26 3.77 0.51
N VAL A 50 17.40 2.52 0.94
CA VAL A 50 18.65 1.87 1.32
C VAL A 50 19.15 1.00 0.16
N GLU A 51 20.31 1.30 -0.38
CA GLU A 51 20.88 0.62 -1.55
C GLU A 51 21.09 -0.89 -1.31
N GLU A 52 21.46 -1.27 -0.10
CA GLU A 52 21.68 -2.66 0.30
C GLU A 52 20.39 -3.50 0.36
N SER A 53 19.24 -2.84 0.35
CA SER A 53 17.92 -3.48 0.29
C SER A 53 17.49 -3.80 -1.14
N ILE A 54 18.19 -3.27 -2.15
CA ILE A 54 17.80 -3.40 -3.56
C ILE A 54 18.35 -4.70 -4.13
N PHE A 55 17.45 -5.50 -4.69
CA PHE A 55 17.79 -6.76 -5.35
C PHE A 55 16.82 -7.06 -6.50
N GLU A 56 17.17 -8.05 -7.30
CA GLU A 56 16.34 -8.60 -8.36
C GLU A 56 16.37 -10.13 -8.29
N GLU A 57 15.20 -10.73 -8.31
CA GLU A 57 15.00 -12.19 -8.36
C GLU A 57 13.87 -12.50 -9.37
N GLU A 58 13.64 -13.79 -9.65
CA GLU A 58 12.53 -14.20 -10.48
C GLU A 58 11.20 -13.61 -9.96
N ARG A 59 10.52 -12.81 -10.80
CA ARG A 59 9.28 -12.09 -10.50
C ARG A 59 9.36 -11.05 -9.36
N ILE A 60 10.58 -10.68 -8.93
CA ILE A 60 10.81 -9.60 -7.97
C ILE A 60 11.79 -8.60 -8.57
N ARG A 61 11.43 -7.31 -8.58
CA ARG A 61 12.34 -6.21 -8.92
C ARG A 61 12.21 -5.07 -7.93
N CYS A 62 13.35 -4.58 -7.41
CA CYS A 62 13.39 -3.46 -6.47
C CYS A 62 13.93 -2.18 -7.12
N PHE A 63 13.45 -1.02 -6.63
CA PHE A 63 13.85 0.31 -7.06
C PHE A 63 14.42 1.10 -5.88
N LEU A 64 15.56 1.75 -6.10
CA LEU A 64 16.18 2.64 -5.12
C LEU A 64 15.55 4.03 -5.22
N GLY A 65 14.89 4.50 -4.16
CA GLY A 65 14.32 5.84 -4.12
C GLY A 65 13.42 6.09 -2.92
N ASP A 66 12.95 7.34 -2.82
CA ASP A 66 12.18 7.86 -1.70
C ASP A 66 10.68 7.88 -2.00
N GLN A 67 9.87 7.29 -1.12
CA GLN A 67 8.40 7.25 -1.21
C GLN A 67 7.75 8.65 -1.26
N ARG A 68 8.46 9.70 -0.83
CA ARG A 68 8.01 11.09 -0.91
C ARG A 68 8.22 11.74 -2.26
N ASN A 69 9.04 11.15 -3.11
CA ASN A 69 9.35 11.71 -4.43
C ASN A 69 8.31 11.23 -5.46
N ALA A 70 7.32 12.09 -5.76
CA ALA A 70 6.24 11.77 -6.68
C ALA A 70 6.74 11.49 -8.13
N GLU A 71 7.81 12.17 -8.58
CA GLU A 71 8.39 11.93 -9.91
C GLU A 71 9.05 10.56 -10.00
N PHE A 72 9.77 10.16 -8.93
CA PHE A 72 10.34 8.81 -8.82
C PHE A 72 9.23 7.75 -8.83
N LEU A 73 8.16 7.92 -8.02
CA LEU A 73 7.04 7.00 -7.98
C LEU A 73 6.32 6.88 -9.34
N ALA A 74 6.16 8.01 -10.05
CA ALA A 74 5.62 8.00 -11.42
C ALA A 74 6.52 7.21 -12.38
N GLY A 75 7.84 7.31 -12.24
CA GLY A 75 8.80 6.50 -12.99
C GLY A 75 8.67 5.01 -12.69
N VAL A 76 8.53 4.63 -11.42
CA VAL A 76 8.28 3.24 -11.03
C VAL A 76 7.00 2.72 -11.68
N VAL A 77 5.91 3.49 -11.61
CA VAL A 77 4.64 3.09 -12.25
C VAL A 77 4.75 2.99 -13.76
N ALA A 78 5.55 3.83 -14.40
CA ALA A 78 5.80 3.71 -15.85
C ALA A 78 6.49 2.37 -16.21
N ASP A 79 7.33 1.85 -15.31
CA ASP A 79 8.03 0.57 -15.47
C ASP A 79 7.15 -0.65 -15.12
N THR A 80 6.32 -0.54 -14.08
CA THR A 80 5.50 -1.65 -13.55
C THR A 80 4.14 -1.77 -14.23
N GLY A 81 3.62 -0.68 -14.79
CA GLY A 81 2.21 -0.55 -15.18
C GLY A 81 1.27 -0.31 -13.99
N PRO A 82 -0.04 -0.33 -14.24
CA PRO A 82 -1.06 -0.14 -13.19
C PRO A 82 -0.98 -1.22 -12.10
N LEU A 83 -1.17 -0.80 -10.86
CA LEU A 83 -0.99 -1.63 -9.66
C LEU A 83 -2.31 -2.27 -9.21
N ASP A 84 -2.27 -3.53 -8.81
CA ASP A 84 -3.39 -4.22 -8.15
C ASP A 84 -3.36 -4.01 -6.64
N ILE A 85 -2.15 -4.06 -6.06
CA ILE A 85 -1.94 -3.97 -4.62
C ILE A 85 -0.72 -3.07 -4.37
N VAL A 86 -0.89 -2.13 -3.45
CA VAL A 86 0.21 -1.36 -2.84
C VAL A 86 0.26 -1.71 -1.37
N VAL A 87 1.46 -2.03 -0.85
CA VAL A 87 1.74 -2.19 0.58
C VAL A 87 2.73 -1.12 0.99
N ASP A 88 2.33 -0.22 1.88
CA ASP A 88 3.18 0.84 2.42
C ASP A 88 3.63 0.45 3.83
N ASP A 89 4.82 -0.16 3.88
CA ASP A 89 5.56 -0.58 5.08
C ASP A 89 6.91 0.16 5.16
N GLY A 90 6.94 1.42 4.72
CA GLY A 90 8.13 2.22 4.52
C GLY A 90 8.61 2.96 5.77
N SER A 91 8.51 4.28 5.75
CA SER A 91 9.05 5.14 6.82
C SER A 91 8.20 5.16 8.09
N HIS A 92 6.98 4.69 8.06
CA HIS A 92 5.94 4.75 9.11
C HIS A 92 5.58 6.18 9.56
N ARG A 93 5.91 7.21 8.78
CA ARG A 93 5.56 8.60 9.09
C ARG A 93 4.25 8.96 8.39
N GLY A 94 3.32 9.56 9.15
CA GLY A 94 2.01 9.91 8.61
C GLY A 94 2.05 10.79 7.36
N VAL A 95 2.97 11.75 7.29
CA VAL A 95 3.15 12.62 6.11
C VAL A 95 3.69 11.87 4.90
N ASP A 96 4.51 10.86 5.11
CA ASP A 96 5.11 10.06 4.04
C ASP A 96 4.06 9.09 3.48
N HIS A 97 3.20 8.49 4.32
CA HIS A 97 2.02 7.72 3.88
C HIS A 97 1.06 8.57 3.03
N VAL A 98 0.85 9.85 3.41
CA VAL A 98 0.01 10.77 2.60
C VAL A 98 0.66 11.06 1.25
N ALA A 99 1.98 11.24 1.22
CA ALA A 99 2.70 11.53 -0.01
C ALA A 99 2.69 10.32 -0.97
N SER A 100 3.03 9.12 -0.48
CA SER A 100 3.00 7.89 -1.27
C SER A 100 1.59 7.54 -1.75
N PHE A 101 0.58 7.67 -0.86
CA PHE A 101 -0.81 7.46 -1.22
C PHE A 101 -1.26 8.40 -2.34
N ALA A 102 -1.00 9.71 -2.21
CA ALA A 102 -1.38 10.70 -3.22
C ALA A 102 -0.73 10.43 -4.59
N ALA A 103 0.53 9.94 -4.58
CA ALA A 103 1.25 9.65 -5.81
C ALA A 103 0.83 8.32 -6.46
N LEU A 104 0.51 7.29 -5.69
CA LEU A 104 0.25 5.95 -6.21
C LEU A 104 -1.24 5.63 -6.41
N TRP A 105 -2.15 6.28 -5.65
CA TRP A 105 -3.59 6.05 -5.75
C TRP A 105 -4.18 6.22 -7.16
N PRO A 106 -3.78 7.25 -7.95
CA PRO A 106 -4.26 7.37 -9.33
C PRO A 106 -3.92 6.17 -10.22
N HIS A 107 -2.85 5.48 -9.90
CA HIS A 107 -2.32 4.34 -10.65
C HIS A 107 -2.75 2.98 -10.13
N LEU A 108 -3.48 2.97 -9.02
CA LEU A 108 -4.11 1.76 -8.50
C LEU A 108 -5.29 1.40 -9.40
N LYS A 109 -5.37 0.14 -9.81
CA LYS A 109 -6.49 -0.36 -10.61
C LYS A 109 -7.81 -0.26 -9.83
N GLU A 110 -8.90 -0.21 -10.53
CA GLU A 110 -10.24 -0.33 -9.96
C GLU A 110 -10.39 -1.67 -9.24
N GLY A 111 -10.96 -1.65 -8.03
CA GLY A 111 -11.00 -2.81 -7.13
C GLY A 111 -9.67 -3.14 -6.45
N GLY A 112 -8.59 -2.41 -6.77
CA GLY A 112 -7.28 -2.58 -6.16
C GLY A 112 -7.22 -2.13 -4.70
N TRP A 113 -6.14 -2.50 -4.03
CA TRP A 113 -5.95 -2.27 -2.60
C TRP A 113 -4.70 -1.46 -2.29
N TYR A 114 -4.85 -0.47 -1.42
CA TYR A 114 -3.74 0.24 -0.77
C TYR A 114 -3.73 -0.16 0.71
N CYS A 115 -2.66 -0.81 1.15
CA CYS A 115 -2.50 -1.32 2.51
C CYS A 115 -1.38 -0.53 3.18
N ILE A 116 -1.57 -0.11 4.45
CA ILE A 116 -0.55 0.61 5.21
C ILE A 116 -0.31 -0.17 6.49
N GLU A 117 0.94 -0.61 6.68
CA GLU A 117 1.38 -1.34 7.87
C GLU A 117 1.91 -0.39 8.95
N ASP A 118 1.97 -0.90 10.17
CA ASP A 118 2.52 -0.21 11.35
C ASP A 118 1.95 1.19 11.60
N CYS A 119 0.65 1.37 11.32
CA CYS A 119 -0.06 2.64 11.43
C CYS A 119 -0.13 3.24 12.84
N PHE A 120 0.26 2.51 13.90
CA PHE A 120 0.35 3.05 15.24
C PHE A 120 1.28 4.28 15.33
N SER A 121 2.24 4.36 14.43
CA SER A 121 3.21 5.44 14.30
C SER A 121 2.55 6.81 14.10
N ILE A 122 1.36 6.87 13.47
CA ILE A 122 0.61 8.12 13.27
C ILE A 122 0.16 8.78 14.58
N PHE A 123 0.07 8.02 15.69
CA PHE A 123 -0.27 8.53 17.02
C PHE A 123 0.95 8.74 17.92
N ASN A 124 2.17 8.53 17.41
CA ASN A 124 3.40 8.64 18.17
C ASN A 124 4.16 9.91 17.77
N GLU A 125 4.40 10.81 18.72
CA GLU A 125 5.10 12.09 18.49
C GLU A 125 6.52 11.94 17.92
N CYS A 126 7.15 10.77 18.06
CA CYS A 126 8.44 10.48 17.44
C CYS A 126 8.35 10.40 15.91
N TRP A 127 7.18 10.00 15.37
CA TRP A 127 6.94 9.75 13.95
C TRP A 127 6.01 10.77 13.31
N THR A 128 5.07 11.32 14.08
CA THR A 128 4.08 12.31 13.63
C THR A 128 4.21 13.57 14.48
N LYS A 129 4.53 14.69 13.85
CA LYS A 129 4.67 15.97 14.53
C LYS A 129 3.32 16.70 14.60
N PRO A 130 3.13 17.60 15.58
CA PRO A 130 1.95 18.48 15.60
C PRO A 130 1.81 19.23 14.27
N GLY A 131 0.65 19.09 13.61
CA GLY A 131 0.36 19.69 12.31
C GLY A 131 0.69 18.81 11.09
N ASP A 132 1.32 17.66 11.27
CA ASP A 132 1.50 16.69 10.22
C ASP A 132 0.13 16.10 9.85
N ARG A 133 -0.18 16.08 8.56
CA ARG A 133 -1.39 15.44 8.05
C ARG A 133 -1.22 13.93 8.02
N THR A 134 -2.21 13.19 8.46
CA THR A 134 -2.23 11.74 8.45
C THR A 134 -3.19 11.17 7.42
N ILE A 135 -3.00 9.91 7.05
CA ILE A 135 -3.92 9.22 6.13
C ILE A 135 -5.33 9.10 6.72
N LEU A 136 -5.46 8.93 8.03
CA LEU A 136 -6.77 8.87 8.70
C LEU A 136 -7.52 10.20 8.63
N GLU A 137 -6.81 11.34 8.73
CA GLU A 137 -7.41 12.66 8.54
C GLU A 137 -7.79 12.89 7.08
N LEU A 138 -6.96 12.43 6.13
CA LEU A 138 -7.26 12.54 4.71
C LEU A 138 -8.54 11.79 4.35
N ILE A 139 -8.70 10.56 4.85
CA ILE A 139 -9.89 9.73 4.63
C ILE A 139 -11.07 10.27 5.45
N GLY A 140 -10.82 10.66 6.71
CA GLY A 140 -11.84 11.17 7.62
C GLY A 140 -12.60 12.37 7.08
N ASN A 141 -11.96 13.19 6.27
CA ASN A 141 -12.59 14.32 5.59
C ASN A 141 -13.46 13.92 4.38
N GLN A 142 -13.57 12.62 4.07
CA GLN A 142 -14.31 12.10 2.92
C GLN A 142 -15.42 11.11 3.30
N TRP A 143 -15.73 10.93 4.59
CA TRP A 143 -16.70 9.93 5.01
C TRP A 143 -18.08 10.08 4.39
N ASP A 144 -18.56 11.32 4.23
CA ASP A 144 -19.84 11.62 3.60
C ASP A 144 -19.86 11.18 2.13
N VAL A 145 -18.85 11.55 1.34
CA VAL A 145 -18.76 11.16 -0.08
C VAL A 145 -18.50 9.67 -0.26
N ILE A 146 -17.77 9.02 0.67
CA ILE A 146 -17.57 7.56 0.67
C ILE A 146 -18.92 6.85 0.90
N LEU A 147 -19.68 7.27 1.92
CA LEU A 147 -20.98 6.69 2.25
C LEU A 147 -22.03 6.91 1.16
N LEU A 148 -21.96 8.04 0.45
CA LEU A 148 -22.83 8.33 -0.69
C LEU A 148 -22.39 7.60 -1.99
N GLY A 149 -21.31 6.85 -1.97
CA GLY A 149 -20.77 6.19 -3.16
C GLY A 149 -20.15 7.13 -4.20
N GLN A 150 -19.88 8.38 -3.83
CA GLN A 150 -19.34 9.42 -4.70
C GLN A 150 -17.81 9.53 -4.65
N SER A 151 -17.15 8.79 -3.74
CA SER A 151 -15.70 8.70 -3.64
C SER A 151 -15.14 7.57 -4.51
N GLU A 152 -13.90 7.72 -4.96
CA GLU A 152 -13.11 6.61 -5.53
C GLU A 152 -12.78 5.53 -4.49
N ILE A 153 -12.94 5.81 -3.20
CA ILE A 153 -12.77 4.84 -2.13
C ILE A 153 -14.07 4.06 -1.95
N ALA A 154 -13.98 2.74 -2.03
CA ALA A 154 -15.10 1.83 -1.81
C ALA A 154 -15.15 1.30 -0.37
N GLU A 155 -13.98 1.08 0.25
CA GLU A 155 -13.85 0.49 1.57
C GLU A 155 -12.62 1.05 2.29
N VAL A 156 -12.78 1.27 3.59
CA VAL A 156 -11.67 1.52 4.52
C VAL A 156 -11.86 0.61 5.73
N THR A 157 -10.82 -0.18 6.02
CA THR A 157 -10.79 -1.01 7.24
C THR A 157 -9.54 -0.69 8.03
N VAL A 158 -9.72 -0.37 9.31
CA VAL A 158 -8.64 -0.16 10.26
C VAL A 158 -8.61 -1.34 11.22
N ILE A 159 -7.45 -1.95 11.39
CA ILE A 159 -7.22 -3.11 12.24
C ILE A 159 -6.13 -2.78 13.25
N SER A 160 -6.35 -3.17 14.49
CA SER A 160 -5.36 -3.09 15.55
C SER A 160 -5.37 -4.42 16.31
N ASP A 161 -4.32 -5.22 16.15
CA ASP A 161 -4.19 -6.55 16.75
C ASP A 161 -3.33 -6.56 18.01
N GLY A 162 -3.00 -5.42 18.56
CA GLY A 162 -2.20 -5.33 19.77
C GLY A 162 -1.55 -3.96 20.00
N ILE A 163 -0.56 -3.94 20.88
CA ILE A 163 0.20 -2.73 21.20
C ILE A 163 1.23 -2.52 20.08
N ASN A 164 1.25 -1.34 19.48
CA ASN A 164 2.14 -0.96 18.39
C ASN A 164 1.93 -1.73 17.08
N ASP A 165 0.73 -2.26 16.85
CA ASP A 165 0.31 -2.92 15.62
C ASP A 165 -0.87 -2.17 15.03
N GLY A 166 -0.82 -1.83 13.76
CA GLY A 166 -1.93 -1.14 13.08
C GLY A 166 -1.84 -1.34 11.58
N LEU A 167 -2.95 -1.76 10.99
CA LEU A 167 -3.04 -2.02 9.56
C LEU A 167 -4.28 -1.31 8.99
N ILE A 168 -4.09 -0.56 7.93
CA ILE A 168 -5.18 0.09 7.20
C ILE A 168 -5.28 -0.51 5.82
N PHE A 169 -6.48 -0.94 5.43
CA PHE A 169 -6.82 -1.34 4.07
C PHE A 169 -7.73 -0.29 3.45
N ILE A 170 -7.40 0.16 2.25
CA ILE A 170 -8.19 1.09 1.46
C ILE A 170 -8.43 0.43 0.09
N ARG A 171 -9.68 0.19 -0.28
CA ARG A 171 -10.03 -0.39 -1.58
C ARG A 171 -10.53 0.70 -2.52
N LYS A 172 -9.98 0.71 -3.74
CA LYS A 172 -10.48 1.57 -4.80
C LYS A 172 -11.80 1.04 -5.34
N ARG A 173 -12.71 1.94 -5.66
CA ARG A 173 -14.02 1.58 -6.20
C ARG A 173 -13.86 0.97 -7.58
N ALA A 174 -14.50 -0.18 -7.80
CA ALA A 174 -14.72 -0.72 -9.13
C ALA A 174 -15.89 0.01 -9.81
N PRO A 175 -15.95 0.06 -11.14
CA PRO A 175 -17.11 0.55 -11.83
C PRO A 175 -18.35 -0.22 -11.38
N LEU A 176 -19.47 0.47 -11.29
CA LEU A 176 -20.75 -0.23 -11.12
C LEU A 176 -20.97 -1.04 -12.39
N GLU A 177 -21.17 -2.34 -12.26
CA GLU A 177 -21.68 -3.14 -13.38
C GLU A 177 -23.03 -2.55 -13.78
N GLU A 178 -23.14 -2.08 -15.01
CA GLU A 178 -24.45 -1.67 -15.53
C GLU A 178 -25.37 -2.91 -15.56
N PRO A 179 -26.61 -2.78 -15.05
CA PRO A 179 -27.55 -3.88 -14.97
C PRO A 179 -28.01 -4.40 -16.36
#